data_8405176362b63947f98d08aa7c2935b7
#
_entry.id   8405176362b63947f98d08aa7c2935b7
#
_cell.length_a   1.000
_cell.length_b   1.000
_cell.length_c   1.000
_cell.angle_alpha   90.00
_cell.angle_beta   90.00
_cell.angle_gamma   90.00
#
_symmetry.space_group_name_H-M   'P 1'
#
loop_
_entity.id
_entity.type
_entity.pdbx_description
1 polymer ?
#
loop_
_entity_poly.entity_id
_entity_poly.type
_entity_poly.pdbx_seq_one_letter_code
_entity_poly.pdbx_strand_id
1 'polypeptide(L)'
;MTSLFAAVTTETPVDTPIRRITVTVNGKQHTLDVEPRLLLAHLIRQGLELTGTHTGCDTTHCGACTVLIDGSPVKSCTMFAVQVDGHEVTTVEGLASASGLHPIQEGFRDEHGLQCGFCTPGMMLTAKALLDENPDPTEDEVRWALSGNLCRCTGYQNIVKSVLVAAARLRAKDNVEEDEAPCPSMKSRLVASEPNAAVSKTVASFAAWATM
;
A
#
# COMPACT_ATOMS: atom_id res chain seq x y z
N MET A 1 -12.76 -54.26 19.30
CA MET A 1 -12.65 -52.81 19.06
C MET A 1 -11.90 -52.61 17.77
N THR A 2 -12.60 -52.56 16.66
CA THR A 2 -12.05 -52.53 15.30
C THR A 2 -11.81 -51.08 14.92
N SER A 3 -10.56 -50.76 14.58
CA SER A 3 -10.07 -49.45 14.18
C SER A 3 -10.81 -48.90 12.95
N LEU A 4 -11.47 -47.77 13.12
CA LEU A 4 -12.26 -47.07 12.08
C LEU A 4 -11.47 -45.90 11.48
N PHE A 5 -10.15 -46.10 11.26
CA PHE A 5 -9.35 -45.17 10.46
C PHE A 5 -8.92 -45.86 9.16
N ALA A 6 -9.91 -46.05 8.30
CA ALA A 6 -9.64 -46.50 6.94
C ALA A 6 -9.65 -45.32 5.99
N ALA A 7 -8.58 -45.28 5.20
CA ALA A 7 -8.43 -44.57 3.94
C ALA A 7 -8.55 -43.01 3.97
N VAL A 8 -7.46 -42.37 4.31
CA VAL A 8 -7.11 -41.14 3.59
C VAL A 8 -6.99 -41.51 2.12
N THR A 9 -8.00 -41.20 1.35
CA THR A 9 -7.94 -41.29 -0.11
C THR A 9 -6.78 -40.42 -0.54
N THR A 10 -5.79 -41.01 -1.15
CA THR A 10 -4.74 -40.29 -1.89
C THR A 10 -5.45 -39.56 -3.04
N GLU A 11 -5.85 -38.32 -2.79
CA GLU A 11 -6.32 -37.43 -3.85
C GLU A 11 -5.21 -37.34 -4.87
N THR A 12 -5.50 -37.72 -6.11
CA THR A 12 -4.60 -37.49 -7.24
C THR A 12 -4.26 -36.00 -7.24
N PRO A 13 -2.97 -35.61 -7.41
CA PRO A 13 -2.60 -34.22 -7.47
C PRO A 13 -3.43 -33.57 -8.58
N VAL A 14 -4.30 -32.63 -8.20
CA VAL A 14 -5.00 -31.80 -9.18
C VAL A 14 -3.91 -30.99 -9.88
N ASP A 15 -3.77 -31.19 -11.19
CA ASP A 15 -2.86 -30.40 -12.02
C ASP A 15 -3.36 -28.94 -11.99
N THR A 16 -2.89 -28.21 -11.00
CA THR A 16 -3.30 -26.81 -10.78
C THR A 16 -2.50 -25.95 -11.75
N PRO A 17 -3.15 -25.19 -12.63
CA PRO A 17 -2.43 -24.33 -13.56
C PRO A 17 -1.53 -23.35 -12.79
N ILE A 18 -0.31 -23.22 -13.23
CA ILE A 18 0.66 -22.27 -12.65
C ILE A 18 0.80 -21.09 -13.62
N ARG A 19 0.88 -19.88 -13.07
CA ARG A 19 1.17 -18.64 -13.79
C ARG A 19 2.43 -18.00 -13.24
N ARG A 20 3.32 -17.62 -14.14
CA ARG A 20 4.48 -16.82 -13.80
C ARG A 20 4.08 -15.36 -13.81
N ILE A 21 4.38 -14.67 -12.71
CA ILE A 21 4.16 -13.22 -12.56
C ILE A 21 5.47 -12.54 -12.17
N THR A 22 5.58 -11.27 -12.50
CA THR A 22 6.68 -10.40 -12.07
C THR A 22 6.08 -9.20 -11.37
N VAL A 23 6.34 -9.04 -10.09
CA VAL A 23 5.80 -7.97 -9.25
C VAL A 23 6.94 -7.26 -8.52
N THR A 24 6.85 -5.95 -8.39
CA THR A 24 7.77 -5.17 -7.56
C THR A 24 7.15 -4.99 -6.18
N VAL A 25 7.80 -5.49 -5.13
CA VAL A 25 7.32 -5.35 -3.75
C VAL A 25 8.34 -4.57 -2.93
N ASN A 26 7.93 -3.44 -2.38
CA ASN A 26 8.79 -2.52 -1.62
C ASN A 26 10.09 -2.17 -2.38
N GLY A 27 9.96 -1.86 -3.67
CA GLY A 27 11.09 -1.52 -4.55
C GLY A 27 11.94 -2.71 -5.01
N LYS A 28 11.64 -3.95 -4.58
CA LYS A 28 12.36 -5.15 -5.01
C LYS A 28 11.52 -5.98 -5.98
N GLN A 29 12.06 -6.29 -7.15
CA GLN A 29 11.39 -7.13 -8.13
C GLN A 29 11.46 -8.62 -7.73
N HIS A 30 10.32 -9.29 -7.86
CA HIS A 30 10.14 -10.72 -7.62
C HIS A 30 9.50 -11.37 -8.85
N THR A 31 10.06 -12.49 -9.30
CA THR A 31 9.45 -13.35 -10.33
C THR A 31 9.05 -14.65 -9.68
N LEU A 32 7.76 -14.96 -9.68
CA LEU A 32 7.15 -16.04 -8.91
C LEU A 32 6.22 -16.87 -9.76
N ASP A 33 6.20 -18.17 -9.53
CA ASP A 33 5.22 -19.07 -10.09
C ASP A 33 4.08 -19.24 -9.08
N VAL A 34 2.87 -18.80 -9.44
CA VAL A 34 1.72 -18.77 -8.54
C VAL A 34 0.51 -19.49 -9.11
N GLU A 35 -0.30 -20.06 -8.24
CA GLU A 35 -1.63 -20.55 -8.64
C GLU A 35 -2.55 -19.35 -8.93
N PRO A 36 -3.38 -19.36 -9.98
CA PRO A 36 -4.28 -18.25 -10.32
C PRO A 36 -5.25 -17.85 -9.20
N ARG A 37 -5.60 -18.80 -8.32
CA ARG A 37 -6.49 -18.57 -7.17
C ARG A 37 -5.78 -18.09 -5.91
N LEU A 38 -4.44 -17.98 -5.92
CA LEU A 38 -3.69 -17.51 -4.74
C LEU A 38 -4.04 -16.05 -4.46
N LEU A 39 -4.46 -15.77 -3.23
CA LEU A 39 -4.75 -14.40 -2.80
C LEU A 39 -3.45 -13.60 -2.58
N LEU A 40 -3.48 -12.33 -2.94
CA LEU A 40 -2.34 -11.43 -2.76
C LEU A 40 -1.86 -11.38 -1.31
N ALA A 41 -2.78 -11.35 -0.34
CA ALA A 41 -2.42 -11.41 1.09
C ALA A 41 -1.59 -12.64 1.46
N HIS A 42 -1.90 -13.80 0.86
CA HIS A 42 -1.16 -15.03 1.12
C HIS A 42 0.20 -15.02 0.43
N LEU A 43 0.27 -14.50 -0.80
CA LEU A 43 1.55 -14.30 -1.49
C LEU A 43 2.49 -13.41 -0.67
N ILE A 44 2.01 -12.27 -0.19
CA ILE A 44 2.79 -11.33 0.62
C ILE A 44 3.26 -11.98 1.91
N ARG A 45 2.37 -12.61 2.67
CA ARG A 45 2.66 -13.13 4.00
C ARG A 45 3.44 -14.43 4.01
N GLN A 46 3.12 -15.36 3.10
CA GLN A 46 3.66 -16.73 3.07
C GLN A 46 4.70 -16.91 1.99
N GLY A 47 4.50 -16.30 0.82
CA GLY A 47 5.43 -16.42 -0.30
C GLY A 47 6.63 -15.48 -0.19
N LEU A 48 6.42 -14.26 0.35
CA LEU A 48 7.45 -13.23 0.51
C LEU A 48 7.85 -13.01 1.98
N GLU A 49 7.20 -13.70 2.91
CA GLU A 49 7.44 -13.61 4.37
C GLU A 49 7.26 -12.20 4.97
N LEU A 50 6.52 -11.32 4.27
CA LEU A 50 6.19 -9.97 4.74
C LEU A 50 4.94 -10.03 5.63
N THR A 51 5.15 -10.28 6.92
CA THR A 51 4.08 -10.59 7.87
C THR A 51 3.36 -9.37 8.43
N GLY A 52 3.84 -8.16 8.16
CA GLY A 52 3.20 -6.90 8.59
C GLY A 52 1.82 -6.67 7.96
N THR A 53 1.53 -7.24 6.79
CA THR A 53 0.17 -7.26 6.24
C THR A 53 -0.69 -8.25 7.01
N HIS A 54 -1.67 -7.79 7.78
CA HIS A 54 -2.52 -8.67 8.60
C HIS A 54 -3.83 -9.06 7.88
N THR A 55 -4.40 -10.22 8.23
CA THR A 55 -5.70 -10.66 7.74
C THR A 55 -6.63 -10.86 8.93
N GLY A 56 -7.58 -9.94 9.13
CA GLY A 56 -8.52 -9.96 10.26
C GLY A 56 -9.95 -10.38 9.89
N CYS A 57 -10.23 -10.58 8.62
CA CYS A 57 -11.51 -11.10 8.11
C CYS A 57 -11.31 -11.75 6.74
N ASP A 58 -12.36 -12.38 6.23
CA ASP A 58 -12.48 -12.95 4.89
C ASP A 58 -13.53 -12.23 4.01
N THR A 59 -14.00 -11.07 4.49
CA THR A 59 -15.16 -10.34 3.94
C THR A 59 -14.83 -8.93 3.45
N THR A 60 -13.57 -8.58 3.31
CA THR A 60 -13.06 -7.26 2.87
C THR A 60 -13.36 -6.06 3.79
N HIS A 61 -14.04 -6.27 4.90
CA HIS A 61 -14.55 -5.17 5.74
C HIS A 61 -13.49 -4.57 6.67
N CYS A 62 -12.59 -5.40 7.25
CA CYS A 62 -11.76 -4.93 8.38
C CYS A 62 -10.59 -4.01 7.97
N GLY A 63 -10.10 -4.08 6.76
CA GLY A 63 -9.00 -3.25 6.26
C GLY A 63 -7.60 -3.56 6.78
N ALA A 64 -7.44 -4.56 7.66
CA ALA A 64 -6.13 -4.93 8.20
C ALA A 64 -5.14 -5.40 7.12
N CYS A 65 -5.66 -5.91 5.99
CA CYS A 65 -4.88 -6.39 4.86
C CYS A 65 -4.61 -5.33 3.78
N THR A 66 -4.88 -4.06 4.04
CA THR A 66 -4.63 -2.99 3.07
C THR A 66 -3.15 -2.92 2.72
N VAL A 67 -2.88 -2.90 1.42
CA VAL A 67 -1.57 -2.63 0.80
C VAL A 67 -1.76 -1.54 -0.25
N LEU A 68 -0.69 -0.92 -0.73
CA LEU A 68 -0.78 -0.01 -1.87
C LEU A 68 -0.39 -0.77 -3.14
N ILE A 69 -1.18 -0.59 -4.20
CA ILE A 69 -0.83 -1.05 -5.55
C ILE A 69 -0.78 0.20 -6.42
N ASP A 70 0.40 0.49 -6.96
CA ASP A 70 0.68 1.71 -7.72
C ASP A 70 0.20 2.97 -6.95
N GLY A 71 0.44 3.01 -5.64
CA GLY A 71 0.02 4.09 -4.74
C GLY A 71 -1.42 4.03 -4.24
N SER A 72 -2.30 3.22 -4.84
CA SER A 72 -3.72 3.12 -4.46
C SER A 72 -3.98 2.08 -3.37
N PRO A 73 -4.78 2.37 -2.31
CA PRO A 73 -5.04 1.45 -1.22
C PRO A 73 -6.01 0.34 -1.62
N VAL A 74 -5.57 -0.92 -1.52
CA VAL A 74 -6.31 -2.11 -1.93
C VAL A 74 -6.37 -3.14 -0.80
N LYS A 75 -7.48 -3.87 -0.67
CA LYS A 75 -7.65 -4.98 0.26
C LYS A 75 -7.05 -6.27 -0.33
N SER A 76 -5.86 -6.63 0.05
CA SER A 76 -5.14 -7.79 -0.50
C SER A 76 -5.81 -9.14 -0.25
N CYS A 77 -6.73 -9.24 0.71
CA CYS A 77 -7.45 -10.49 1.03
C CYS A 77 -8.52 -10.89 0.00
N THR A 78 -8.86 -10.02 -0.96
CA THR A 78 -9.84 -10.28 -2.02
C THR A 78 -9.28 -10.07 -3.42
N MET A 79 -7.97 -9.85 -3.52
CA MET A 79 -7.26 -9.71 -4.78
C MET A 79 -6.42 -10.97 -5.03
N PHE A 80 -6.42 -11.45 -6.27
CA PHE A 80 -5.56 -12.57 -6.66
C PHE A 80 -4.14 -12.10 -6.95
N ALA A 81 -3.16 -12.93 -6.60
CA ALA A 81 -1.75 -12.64 -6.85
C ALA A 81 -1.44 -12.40 -8.34
N VAL A 82 -2.13 -13.06 -9.24
CA VAL A 82 -1.96 -12.89 -10.69
C VAL A 82 -2.39 -11.50 -11.20
N GLN A 83 -3.17 -10.76 -10.42
CA GLN A 83 -3.65 -9.42 -10.81
C GLN A 83 -2.62 -8.31 -10.58
N VAL A 84 -1.53 -8.61 -9.85
CA VAL A 84 -0.44 -7.65 -9.63
C VAL A 84 0.78 -7.91 -10.52
N ASP A 85 0.62 -8.69 -11.58
CA ASP A 85 1.68 -8.90 -12.57
C ASP A 85 2.02 -7.57 -13.26
N GLY A 86 3.28 -7.16 -13.18
CA GLY A 86 3.77 -5.89 -13.72
C GLY A 86 3.52 -4.65 -12.83
N HIS A 87 2.86 -4.80 -11.67
CA HIS A 87 2.54 -3.70 -10.76
C HIS A 87 3.55 -3.56 -9.62
N GLU A 88 3.51 -2.40 -8.96
CA GLU A 88 4.23 -2.13 -7.72
C GLU A 88 3.32 -2.29 -6.51
N VAL A 89 3.77 -3.07 -5.53
CA VAL A 89 3.07 -3.30 -4.27
C VAL A 89 3.89 -2.73 -3.12
N THR A 90 3.31 -1.81 -2.35
CA THR A 90 3.93 -1.30 -1.13
C THR A 90 3.22 -1.87 0.10
N THR A 91 3.98 -2.46 1.00
CA THR A 91 3.52 -2.94 2.30
C THR A 91 4.05 -2.03 3.43
N VAL A 92 3.61 -2.25 4.67
CA VAL A 92 4.06 -1.45 5.81
C VAL A 92 5.56 -1.53 6.05
N GLU A 93 6.19 -2.65 5.70
CA GLU A 93 7.63 -2.85 5.77
C GLU A 93 8.39 -1.92 4.80
N GLY A 94 7.77 -1.55 3.69
CA GLY A 94 8.36 -0.64 2.71
C GLY A 94 8.24 0.84 3.06
N LEU A 95 7.56 1.20 4.17
CA LEU A 95 7.45 2.60 4.59
C LEU A 95 8.74 3.13 5.22
N ALA A 96 9.42 2.31 6.01
CA ALA A 96 10.68 2.70 6.63
C ALA A 96 11.82 2.69 5.60
N SER A 97 12.74 3.63 5.74
CA SER A 97 13.94 3.74 4.92
C SER A 97 15.21 3.56 5.76
N ALA A 98 16.37 3.54 5.11
CA ALA A 98 17.66 3.52 5.80
C ALA A 98 17.87 4.75 6.71
N SER A 99 17.19 5.86 6.44
CA SER A 99 17.24 7.09 7.24
C SER A 99 16.33 7.07 8.46
N GLY A 100 15.44 6.08 8.60
CA GLY A 100 14.55 5.94 9.75
C GLY A 100 13.10 5.62 9.40
N LEU A 101 12.22 5.85 10.38
CA LEU A 101 10.79 5.63 10.23
C LEU A 101 10.17 6.70 9.31
N HIS A 102 9.15 6.29 8.57
CA HIS A 102 8.32 7.25 7.84
C HIS A 102 7.55 8.16 8.81
N PRO A 103 7.28 9.45 8.50
CA PRO A 103 6.53 10.37 9.37
C PRO A 103 5.20 9.83 9.87
N ILE A 104 4.52 9.00 9.08
CA ILE A 104 3.29 8.31 9.49
C ILE A 104 3.58 7.32 10.63
N GLN A 105 4.63 6.52 10.53
CA GLN A 105 5.02 5.57 11.58
C GLN A 105 5.41 6.31 12.87
N GLU A 106 6.14 7.43 12.75
CA GLU A 106 6.47 8.30 13.88
C GLU A 106 5.22 8.90 14.52
N GLY A 107 4.28 9.42 13.71
CA GLY A 107 3.01 9.97 14.20
C GLY A 107 2.21 8.95 15.00
N PHE A 108 2.09 7.70 14.49
CA PHE A 108 1.41 6.61 15.21
C PHE A 108 2.12 6.23 16.53
N ARG A 109 3.45 6.24 16.56
CA ARG A 109 4.24 6.00 17.76
C ARG A 109 4.04 7.11 18.79
N ASP A 110 4.21 8.36 18.38
CA ASP A 110 4.31 9.51 19.29
C ASP A 110 2.93 9.92 19.82
N GLU A 111 1.87 9.79 19.02
CA GLU A 111 0.50 10.11 19.40
C GLU A 111 -0.29 8.90 19.93
N HIS A 112 0.40 7.78 20.16
CA HIS A 112 -0.22 6.54 20.63
C HIS A 112 -1.40 6.08 19.76
N GLY A 113 -1.25 6.15 18.43
CA GLY A 113 -2.25 5.76 17.45
C GLY A 113 -2.52 4.25 17.37
N LEU A 114 -1.97 3.48 18.28
CA LEU A 114 -2.12 2.02 18.33
C LEU A 114 -2.22 1.52 19.77
N GLN A 115 -2.86 0.35 19.94
CA GLN A 115 -2.84 -0.43 21.19
C GLN A 115 -2.39 -1.85 20.87
N CYS A 116 -3.28 -2.75 20.39
CA CYS A 116 -2.86 -4.10 20.01
C CYS A 116 -1.99 -4.16 18.73
N GLY A 117 -2.01 -3.12 17.90
CA GLY A 117 -1.22 -3.03 16.68
C GLY A 117 -1.78 -3.76 15.46
N PHE A 118 -2.86 -4.56 15.59
CA PHE A 118 -3.34 -5.42 14.52
C PHE A 118 -3.87 -4.66 13.30
N CYS A 119 -4.59 -3.56 13.49
CA CYS A 119 -5.09 -2.72 12.40
C CYS A 119 -4.04 -1.73 11.86
N THR A 120 -2.97 -1.51 12.61
CA THR A 120 -2.02 -0.42 12.40
C THR A 120 -1.36 -0.42 11.02
N PRO A 121 -0.88 -1.56 10.47
CA PRO A 121 -0.30 -1.59 9.13
C PRO A 121 -1.26 -1.08 8.05
N GLY A 122 -2.49 -1.58 8.04
CA GLY A 122 -3.51 -1.14 7.09
C GLY A 122 -3.91 0.32 7.28
N MET A 123 -4.00 0.81 8.52
CA MET A 123 -4.27 2.22 8.83
C MET A 123 -3.15 3.14 8.29
N MET A 124 -1.88 2.76 8.50
CA MET A 124 -0.72 3.54 8.03
C MET A 124 -0.68 3.64 6.51
N LEU A 125 -0.94 2.54 5.79
CA LEU A 125 -0.94 2.54 4.33
C LEU A 125 -2.13 3.32 3.75
N THR A 126 -3.30 3.22 4.37
CA THR A 126 -4.46 4.04 3.98
C THR A 126 -4.19 5.53 4.24
N ALA A 127 -3.58 5.86 5.39
CA ALA A 127 -3.18 7.23 5.70
C ALA A 127 -2.12 7.75 4.71
N LYS A 128 -1.16 6.89 4.30
CA LYS A 128 -0.18 7.28 3.30
C LYS A 128 -0.83 7.65 1.98
N ALA A 129 -1.74 6.82 1.47
CA ALA A 129 -2.45 7.12 0.23
C ALA A 129 -3.23 8.44 0.32
N LEU A 130 -3.89 8.71 1.46
CA LEU A 130 -4.56 9.99 1.69
C LEU A 130 -3.57 11.16 1.64
N LEU A 131 -2.42 11.06 2.34
CA LEU A 131 -1.45 12.15 2.43
C LEU A 131 -0.67 12.38 1.13
N ASP A 132 -0.53 11.36 0.30
CA ASP A 132 0.04 11.49 -1.06
C ASP A 132 -0.92 12.26 -1.98
N GLU A 133 -2.25 12.11 -1.79
CA GLU A 133 -3.29 12.80 -2.57
C GLU A 133 -3.61 14.19 -1.99
N ASN A 134 -3.73 14.28 -0.66
CA ASN A 134 -4.03 15.52 0.08
C ASN A 134 -3.05 15.69 1.24
N PRO A 135 -2.00 16.52 1.10
CA PRO A 135 -0.99 16.72 2.14
C PRO A 135 -1.48 17.54 3.35
N ASP A 136 -2.63 18.18 3.28
CA ASP A 136 -3.22 18.97 4.38
C ASP A 136 -4.69 18.60 4.64
N PRO A 137 -4.95 17.34 5.05
CA PRO A 137 -6.32 16.88 5.27
C PRO A 137 -6.92 17.47 6.53
N THR A 138 -8.22 17.72 6.49
CA THR A 138 -9.04 18.01 7.68
C THR A 138 -9.25 16.74 8.50
N GLU A 139 -9.67 16.89 9.76
CA GLU A 139 -10.02 15.74 10.61
C GLU A 139 -11.11 14.86 9.99
N ASP A 140 -12.12 15.46 9.36
CA ASP A 140 -13.23 14.75 8.74
C ASP A 140 -12.76 13.95 7.51
N GLU A 141 -11.86 14.49 6.70
CA GLU A 141 -11.25 13.77 5.57
C GLU A 141 -10.42 12.58 6.03
N VAL A 142 -9.65 12.74 7.11
CA VAL A 142 -8.92 11.62 7.72
C VAL A 142 -9.89 10.56 8.21
N ARG A 143 -10.97 10.94 8.91
CA ARG A 143 -11.99 9.98 9.38
C ARG A 143 -12.66 9.25 8.23
N TRP A 144 -12.96 9.96 7.16
CA TRP A 144 -13.56 9.38 5.96
C TRP A 144 -12.61 8.38 5.27
N ALA A 145 -11.37 8.76 5.04
CA ALA A 145 -10.38 7.89 4.43
C ALA A 145 -10.16 6.60 5.23
N LEU A 146 -10.13 6.69 6.56
CA LEU A 146 -9.95 5.54 7.45
C LEU A 146 -11.23 4.72 7.67
N SER A 147 -12.38 5.11 7.14
CA SER A 147 -13.67 4.43 7.36
C SER A 147 -13.68 2.95 6.92
N GLY A 148 -12.83 2.61 5.94
CA GLY A 148 -12.61 1.24 5.47
C GLY A 148 -11.67 0.39 6.34
N ASN A 149 -11.18 0.90 7.48
CA ASN A 149 -10.20 0.24 8.35
C ASN A 149 -10.74 0.19 9.77
N LEU A 150 -10.96 -1.02 10.32
CA LEU A 150 -11.54 -1.20 11.64
C LEU A 150 -10.46 -1.26 12.74
N CYS A 151 -10.65 -0.43 13.76
CA CYS A 151 -9.91 -0.52 15.02
C CYS A 151 -10.87 -0.78 16.17
N ARG A 152 -10.64 -1.85 16.96
CA ARG A 152 -11.48 -2.20 18.12
C ARG A 152 -10.95 -1.60 19.43
N CYS A 153 -9.74 -1.07 19.44
CA CYS A 153 -9.02 -0.71 20.69
C CYS A 153 -9.08 0.78 21.01
N THR A 154 -8.78 1.67 20.03
CA THR A 154 -8.40 3.06 20.28
C THR A 154 -9.56 4.06 20.29
N GLY A 155 -10.71 3.69 19.74
CA GLY A 155 -11.80 4.66 19.47
C GLY A 155 -11.45 5.71 18.40
N TYR A 156 -10.38 5.48 17.62
CA TYR A 156 -9.91 6.29 16.47
C TYR A 156 -9.30 7.65 16.81
N GLN A 157 -9.54 8.26 17.96
CA GLN A 157 -9.07 9.62 18.28
C GLN A 157 -7.57 9.80 18.07
N ASN A 158 -6.77 8.92 18.70
CA ASN A 158 -5.32 8.98 18.56
C ASN A 158 -4.84 8.60 17.16
N ILE A 159 -5.56 7.73 16.44
CA ILE A 159 -5.24 7.39 15.05
C ILE A 159 -5.39 8.62 14.16
N VAL A 160 -6.51 9.32 14.25
CA VAL A 160 -6.75 10.55 13.49
C VAL A 160 -5.70 11.61 13.81
N LYS A 161 -5.41 11.81 15.09
CA LYS A 161 -4.35 12.73 15.54
C LYS A 161 -2.98 12.35 14.99
N SER A 162 -2.65 11.05 14.95
CA SER A 162 -1.40 10.53 14.38
C SER A 162 -1.25 10.90 12.91
N VAL A 163 -2.33 10.80 12.14
CA VAL A 163 -2.33 11.16 10.70
C VAL A 163 -2.14 12.66 10.51
N LEU A 164 -2.83 13.50 11.30
CA LEU A 164 -2.69 14.95 11.21
C LEU A 164 -1.27 15.41 11.59
N VAL A 165 -0.66 14.82 12.63
CA VAL A 165 0.73 15.09 13.02
C VAL A 165 1.69 14.64 11.91
N ALA A 166 1.45 13.48 11.30
CA ALA A 166 2.26 12.99 10.17
C ALA A 166 2.17 13.94 8.97
N ALA A 167 0.97 14.43 8.64
CA ALA A 167 0.75 15.43 7.60
C ALA A 167 1.58 16.70 7.84
N ALA A 168 1.54 17.25 9.06
CA ALA A 168 2.32 18.43 9.42
C ALA A 168 3.84 18.18 9.28
N ARG A 169 4.33 16.99 9.64
CA ARG A 169 5.75 16.62 9.52
C ARG A 169 6.19 16.47 8.06
N LEU A 170 5.34 15.91 7.20
CA LEU A 170 5.63 15.78 5.76
C LEU A 170 5.76 17.16 5.14
N ARG A 171 4.79 18.05 5.34
CA ARG A 171 4.86 19.44 4.84
C ARG A 171 6.09 20.21 5.35
N ALA A 172 6.50 19.98 6.60
CA ALA A 172 7.70 20.63 7.12
C ALA A 172 8.98 20.13 6.44
N LYS A 173 9.04 18.85 6.04
CA LYS A 173 10.18 18.30 5.29
C LYS A 173 10.24 18.85 3.87
N ASP A 174 9.10 18.90 3.18
CA ASP A 174 9.01 19.42 1.81
C ASP A 174 9.45 20.89 1.75
N ASN A 175 9.05 21.72 2.72
CA ASN A 175 9.46 23.12 2.80
C ASN A 175 11.00 23.29 3.01
N VAL A 176 11.64 22.38 3.75
CA VAL A 176 13.11 22.43 3.96
C VAL A 176 13.86 22.04 2.67
N GLU A 177 13.34 21.05 1.92
CA GLU A 177 13.96 20.65 0.65
C GLU A 177 13.81 21.73 -0.44
N GLU A 178 12.72 22.50 -0.44
CA GLU A 178 12.54 23.65 -1.34
C GLU A 178 13.50 24.80 -1.02
N ASP A 179 13.80 25.07 0.25
CA ASP A 179 14.73 26.12 0.69
C ASP A 179 16.21 25.74 0.40
N GLU A 180 16.54 24.45 0.35
CA GLU A 180 17.88 23.97 -0.04
C GLU A 180 18.07 23.84 -1.56
N ALA A 181 17.03 24.00 -2.37
CA ALA A 181 17.12 23.96 -3.82
C ALA A 181 17.98 25.14 -4.33
N PRO A 182 19.02 24.92 -5.15
CA PRO A 182 19.89 25.99 -5.62
C PRO A 182 19.10 27.03 -6.42
N CYS A 183 19.27 28.28 -6.03
CA CYS A 183 18.60 29.45 -6.59
C CYS A 183 18.55 29.40 -8.15
N PRO A 184 17.38 29.65 -8.77
CA PRO A 184 17.19 29.55 -10.24
C PRO A 184 18.08 30.45 -11.05
N SER A 185 18.76 31.42 -10.45
CA SER A 185 19.61 32.44 -11.15
C SER A 185 20.91 31.90 -11.78
N MET A 186 21.28 30.63 -11.55
CA MET A 186 22.47 30.01 -12.13
C MET A 186 22.23 29.19 -13.41
N LYS A 187 20.98 29.00 -13.85
CA LYS A 187 20.66 28.22 -15.05
C LYS A 187 20.51 29.01 -16.35
N SER A 188 20.77 30.32 -16.37
CA SER A 188 20.58 31.17 -17.57
C SER A 188 21.84 31.44 -18.38
N ARG A 189 22.91 30.68 -18.21
CA ARG A 189 24.12 30.86 -19.04
C ARG A 189 24.70 29.53 -19.51
N LEU A 190 23.92 28.72 -20.21
CA LEU A 190 24.47 27.78 -21.20
C LEU A 190 23.32 27.11 -21.95
N VAL A 191 23.44 27.20 -23.28
CA VAL A 191 22.66 26.47 -24.28
C VAL A 191 21.37 27.13 -24.76
N ALA A 192 21.58 28.10 -25.70
CA ALA A 192 20.71 28.23 -26.84
C ALA A 192 21.09 27.15 -27.87
N SER A 193 20.20 26.19 -28.13
CA SER A 193 20.07 25.52 -29.43
C SER A 193 18.74 24.73 -29.45
N GLU A 194 17.86 25.28 -30.14
CA GLU A 194 16.76 24.97 -31.06
C GLU A 194 15.98 23.64 -30.92
N PRO A 195 14.69 23.62 -31.36
CA PRO A 195 13.66 22.73 -30.88
C PRO A 195 13.45 21.50 -31.78
N ASN A 196 12.95 20.42 -31.23
CA ASN A 196 12.29 19.42 -32.04
C ASN A 196 10.89 19.13 -31.51
N ALA A 197 9.94 19.43 -32.39
CA ALA A 197 8.51 19.22 -32.21
C ALA A 197 8.16 17.74 -32.28
N ALA A 198 7.02 17.43 -31.73
CA ALA A 198 6.23 16.20 -31.78
C ALA A 198 6.39 15.27 -30.56
N VAL A 199 5.44 15.35 -29.65
CA VAL A 199 4.41 14.33 -29.47
C VAL A 199 3.30 14.90 -28.57
N SER A 200 2.25 15.38 -29.22
CA SER A 200 0.92 15.56 -28.66
C SER A 200 0.14 14.25 -28.87
N LYS A 201 -0.73 13.96 -27.92
CA LYS A 201 -1.77 12.93 -27.88
C LYS A 201 -1.44 11.72 -27.01
N THR A 202 -2.00 11.67 -25.81
CA THR A 202 -3.07 10.73 -25.45
C THR A 202 -3.37 10.88 -23.95
N VAL A 203 -4.24 11.78 -23.59
CA VAL A 203 -4.98 11.75 -22.31
C VAL A 203 -6.45 11.93 -22.67
N ALA A 204 -7.09 10.86 -23.02
CA ALA A 204 -8.54 10.75 -23.11
C ALA A 204 -8.91 9.26 -23.20
N SER A 205 -9.17 8.61 -22.08
CA SER A 205 -10.05 7.43 -21.99
C SER A 205 -10.01 6.81 -20.59
N PHE A 206 -10.61 7.45 -19.60
CA PHE A 206 -10.98 6.78 -18.34
C PHE A 206 -12.27 7.36 -17.75
N ALA A 207 -13.22 7.71 -18.62
CA ALA A 207 -14.54 8.23 -18.19
C ALA A 207 -15.70 7.34 -18.68
N ALA A 208 -15.55 6.03 -18.74
CA ALA A 208 -16.58 5.14 -19.28
C ALA A 208 -16.84 3.85 -18.47
N TRP A 209 -16.68 3.88 -17.13
CA TRP A 209 -17.03 2.70 -16.30
C TRP A 209 -17.91 3.02 -15.09
N ALA A 210 -18.69 4.11 -15.13
CA ALA A 210 -19.61 4.48 -14.05
C ALA A 210 -21.10 4.45 -14.47
N THR A 211 -21.47 3.72 -15.53
CA THR A 211 -22.88 3.54 -15.91
C THR A 211 -23.05 2.17 -16.58
N MET A 212 -23.11 1.11 -15.75
CA MET A 212 -23.89 -0.12 -15.96
C MET A 212 -24.05 -0.85 -14.63
#